data_8b98c8d3555a82ae056beb56982c4c7e
#
_entry.id   8b98c8d3555a82ae056beb56982c4c7e
#
_cell.length_a   1.000
_cell.length_b   1.000
_cell.length_c   1.000
_cell.angle_alpha   90.00
_cell.angle_beta   90.00
_cell.angle_gamma   90.00
#
_symmetry.space_group_name_H-M   'P 1'
#
loop_
_entity.id
_entity.type
_entity.pdbx_description
1 polymer ?
#
loop_
_entity_poly.entity_id
_entity_poly.type
_entity_poly.pdbx_seq_one_letter_code
_entity_poly.pdbx_strand_id
1 'polypeptide(L)'
;MKRTLKDYLLDLRGAAEETQRFTKGITLEEFLRDRKTSNAVIRSLEVMGEAAKKIPEEVRSRYPEIPWKRVAGMRDVLIHEYHGVELEIIWKTVREELPPLQPLLEKMFQELAKEL
;
A
#
# COMPACT_ATOMS: atom_id res chain seq x y z
N MET A 1 10.33 -21.35 -0.93
CA MET A 1 11.40 -20.35 -0.82
C MET A 1 11.06 -19.31 0.24
N LYS A 2 11.99 -19.01 1.09
CA LYS A 2 11.77 -18.09 2.20
C LYS A 2 11.84 -16.63 1.72
N ARG A 3 10.85 -15.82 2.10
CA ARG A 3 10.86 -14.41 1.74
C ARG A 3 11.82 -13.63 2.60
N THR A 4 12.44 -12.62 2.01
CA THR A 4 13.44 -11.77 2.68
C THR A 4 12.89 -10.37 2.95
N LEU A 5 13.61 -9.60 3.74
CA LEU A 5 13.27 -8.19 3.96
C LEU A 5 13.15 -7.44 2.63
N LYS A 6 14.10 -7.71 1.71
CA LYS A 6 14.06 -7.06 0.39
C LYS A 6 12.77 -7.37 -0.35
N ASP A 7 12.27 -8.60 -0.27
CA ASP A 7 11.02 -9.00 -0.92
C ASP A 7 9.84 -8.17 -0.38
N TYR A 8 9.77 -7.99 0.94
CA TYR A 8 8.70 -7.20 1.55
C TYR A 8 8.81 -5.73 1.21
N LEU A 9 10.02 -5.18 1.13
CA LEU A 9 10.24 -3.80 0.72
C LEU A 9 9.80 -3.57 -0.73
N LEU A 10 10.11 -4.53 -1.60
CA LEU A 10 9.67 -4.47 -3.01
C LEU A 10 8.15 -4.54 -3.11
N ASP A 11 7.51 -5.41 -2.33
CA ASP A 11 6.06 -5.51 -2.31
C ASP A 11 5.42 -4.20 -1.84
N LEU A 12 5.96 -3.62 -0.78
CA LEU A 12 5.44 -2.40 -0.21
C LEU A 12 5.50 -1.25 -1.23
N ARG A 13 6.67 -1.07 -1.85
CA ARG A 13 6.87 -0.03 -2.86
C ARG A 13 6.03 -0.27 -4.11
N GLY A 14 6.07 -1.50 -4.62
CA GLY A 14 5.36 -1.86 -5.84
C GLY A 14 3.85 -1.75 -5.69
N ALA A 15 3.31 -2.17 -4.54
CA ALA A 15 1.88 -2.08 -4.31
C ALA A 15 1.42 -0.61 -4.27
N ALA A 16 2.20 0.26 -3.62
CA ALA A 16 1.87 1.69 -3.59
C ALA A 16 1.88 2.28 -5.00
N GLU A 17 2.87 1.94 -5.81
CA GLU A 17 2.96 2.41 -7.19
C GLU A 17 1.79 1.90 -8.03
N GLU A 18 1.40 0.64 -7.84
CA GLU A 18 0.28 0.04 -8.58
C GLU A 18 -1.03 0.78 -8.34
N THR A 19 -1.33 1.16 -7.10
CA THR A 19 -2.57 1.86 -6.82
C THR A 19 -2.66 3.17 -7.59
N GLN A 20 -1.53 3.86 -7.74
CA GLN A 20 -1.49 5.11 -8.49
C GLN A 20 -1.62 4.85 -9.99
N ARG A 21 -0.94 3.84 -10.48
CA ARG A 21 -0.98 3.49 -11.90
C ARG A 21 -2.37 3.03 -12.32
N PHE A 22 -3.03 2.19 -11.50
CA PHE A 22 -4.35 1.65 -11.83
C PHE A 22 -5.44 2.71 -11.83
N THR A 23 -5.26 3.79 -11.06
CA THR A 23 -6.27 4.84 -10.96
C THR A 23 -5.92 6.11 -11.74
N LYS A 24 -4.80 6.08 -12.46
CA LYS A 24 -4.35 7.25 -13.21
C LYS A 24 -5.35 7.61 -14.32
N GLY A 25 -5.78 8.87 -14.32
CA GLY A 25 -6.62 9.38 -15.40
C GLY A 25 -8.09 8.99 -15.32
N ILE A 26 -8.52 8.31 -14.26
CA ILE A 26 -9.93 7.95 -14.11
C ILE A 26 -10.59 8.79 -13.02
N THR A 27 -11.92 8.89 -13.10
CA THR A 27 -12.71 9.61 -12.11
C THR A 27 -13.22 8.65 -11.03
N LEU A 28 -13.72 9.23 -9.94
CA LEU A 28 -14.38 8.44 -8.89
C LEU A 28 -15.53 7.62 -9.49
N GLU A 29 -16.34 8.25 -10.35
CA GLU A 29 -17.48 7.58 -10.96
C GLU A 29 -17.04 6.36 -11.77
N GLU A 30 -15.98 6.52 -12.55
CA GLU A 30 -15.42 5.41 -13.31
C GLU A 30 -14.91 4.31 -12.41
N PHE A 31 -14.21 4.68 -11.32
CA PHE A 31 -13.70 3.74 -10.34
C PHE A 31 -14.84 2.92 -9.71
N LEU A 32 -15.93 3.59 -9.35
CA LEU A 32 -17.08 2.92 -8.72
C LEU A 32 -17.76 1.91 -9.64
N ARG A 33 -17.66 2.11 -10.96
CA ARG A 33 -18.28 1.22 -11.94
C ARG A 33 -17.36 0.16 -12.50
N ASP A 34 -16.07 0.28 -12.26
CA ASP A 34 -15.06 -0.63 -12.82
C ASP A 34 -14.57 -1.60 -11.74
N ARG A 35 -15.25 -2.75 -11.63
CA ARG A 35 -14.92 -3.76 -10.64
C ARG A 35 -13.51 -4.33 -10.83
N LYS A 36 -13.06 -4.43 -12.06
CA LYS A 36 -11.71 -4.93 -12.34
C LYS A 36 -10.68 -4.02 -11.71
N THR A 37 -10.80 -2.73 -11.93
CA THR A 37 -9.87 -1.75 -11.37
C THR A 37 -9.98 -1.67 -9.85
N SER A 38 -11.20 -1.61 -9.31
CA SER A 38 -11.36 -1.52 -7.85
C SER A 38 -10.83 -2.77 -7.15
N ASN A 39 -11.07 -3.97 -7.72
CA ASN A 39 -10.55 -5.20 -7.15
C ASN A 39 -9.02 -5.22 -7.20
N ALA A 40 -8.42 -4.74 -8.28
CA ALA A 40 -6.97 -4.68 -8.40
C ALA A 40 -6.37 -3.74 -7.36
N VAL A 41 -7.00 -2.57 -7.15
CA VAL A 41 -6.56 -1.60 -6.14
C VAL A 41 -6.67 -2.19 -4.74
N ILE A 42 -7.80 -2.83 -4.42
CA ILE A 42 -8.00 -3.47 -3.13
C ILE A 42 -6.90 -4.52 -2.89
N ARG A 43 -6.60 -5.33 -3.89
CA ARG A 43 -5.54 -6.34 -3.77
C ARG A 43 -4.19 -5.69 -3.50
N SER A 44 -3.87 -4.60 -4.19
CA SER A 44 -2.61 -3.89 -3.96
C SER A 44 -2.51 -3.35 -2.54
N LEU A 45 -3.62 -2.81 -2.00
CA LEU A 45 -3.65 -2.32 -0.62
C LEU A 45 -3.49 -3.45 0.39
N GLU A 46 -4.05 -4.62 0.11
CA GLU A 46 -3.87 -5.80 0.97
C GLU A 46 -2.40 -6.23 0.99
N VAL A 47 -1.76 -6.28 -0.19
CA VAL A 47 -0.35 -6.64 -0.30
C VAL A 47 0.51 -5.65 0.47
N MET A 48 0.20 -4.35 0.33
CA MET A 48 0.93 -3.30 1.03
C MET A 48 0.83 -3.45 2.55
N GLY A 49 -0.37 -3.68 3.05
CA GLY A 49 -0.59 -3.88 4.49
C GLY A 49 0.11 -5.12 5.02
N GLU A 50 0.05 -6.21 4.26
CA GLU A 50 0.71 -7.46 4.64
C GLU A 50 2.22 -7.27 4.68
N ALA A 51 2.79 -6.62 3.67
CA ALA A 51 4.22 -6.35 3.61
C ALA A 51 4.66 -5.48 4.78
N ALA A 52 3.89 -4.44 5.10
CA ALA A 52 4.21 -3.55 6.23
C ALA A 52 4.30 -4.31 7.55
N LYS A 53 3.42 -5.29 7.74
CA LYS A 53 3.43 -6.11 8.96
C LYS A 53 4.68 -6.97 9.08
N LYS A 54 5.31 -7.28 7.96
CA LYS A 54 6.51 -8.13 7.93
C LYS A 54 7.81 -7.35 8.05
N ILE A 55 7.75 -6.03 8.00
CA ILE A 55 8.95 -5.21 8.19
C ILE A 55 9.29 -5.21 9.68
N PRO A 56 10.53 -5.61 10.07
CA PRO A 56 10.92 -5.67 11.48
C PRO A 56 10.84 -4.30 12.18
N GLU A 57 10.54 -4.34 13.47
CA GLU A 57 10.42 -3.12 14.27
C GLU A 57 11.70 -2.27 14.22
N GLU A 58 12.87 -2.91 14.24
CA GLU A 58 14.14 -2.17 14.18
C GLU A 58 14.29 -1.38 12.90
N VAL A 59 13.71 -1.86 11.80
CA VAL A 59 13.70 -1.15 10.53
C VAL A 59 12.65 -0.04 10.56
N ARG A 60 11.43 -0.36 11.01
CA ARG A 60 10.34 0.62 11.08
C ARG A 60 10.72 1.82 11.93
N SER A 61 11.42 1.60 13.02
CA SER A 61 11.81 2.68 13.93
C SER A 61 12.79 3.67 13.30
N ARG A 62 13.46 3.28 12.23
CA ARG A 62 14.36 4.17 11.49
C ARG A 62 13.58 5.11 10.55
N TYR A 63 12.30 4.82 10.30
CA TYR A 63 11.47 5.59 9.38
C TYR A 63 10.14 5.98 10.05
N PRO A 64 10.21 6.77 11.13
CA PRO A 64 9.02 7.11 11.90
C PRO A 64 8.02 8.01 11.16
N GLU A 65 8.42 8.66 10.09
CA GLU A 65 7.53 9.47 9.27
C GLU A 65 6.58 8.63 8.42
N ILE A 66 6.86 7.32 8.27
CA ILE A 66 5.93 6.41 7.60
C ILE A 66 4.89 5.97 8.64
N PRO A 67 3.59 6.15 8.35
CA PRO A 67 2.55 5.78 9.32
C PRO A 67 2.30 4.27 9.30
N TRP A 68 3.22 3.52 9.88
CA TRP A 68 3.24 2.06 9.84
C TRP A 68 1.95 1.40 10.31
N LYS A 69 1.38 1.91 11.40
CA LYS A 69 0.15 1.34 11.95
C LYS A 69 -1.01 1.51 10.96
N ARG A 70 -1.08 2.68 10.31
CA ARG A 70 -2.12 2.95 9.32
C ARG A 70 -1.94 2.05 8.09
N VAL A 71 -0.70 1.93 7.61
CA VAL A 71 -0.41 1.11 6.43
C VAL A 71 -0.72 -0.36 6.70
N ALA A 72 -0.23 -0.88 7.82
CA ALA A 72 -0.51 -2.28 8.21
C ALA A 72 -2.00 -2.50 8.42
N GLY A 73 -2.70 -1.52 8.98
CA GLY A 73 -4.13 -1.61 9.25
C GLY A 73 -5.00 -1.65 7.99
N MET A 74 -4.50 -1.19 6.87
CA MET A 74 -5.26 -1.23 5.61
C MET A 74 -5.68 -2.64 5.25
N ARG A 75 -4.79 -3.62 5.44
CA ARG A 75 -5.12 -5.02 5.19
C ARG A 75 -6.27 -5.49 6.08
N ASP A 76 -6.21 -5.17 7.37
CA ASP A 76 -7.21 -5.64 8.32
C ASP A 76 -8.59 -5.07 8.01
N VAL A 77 -8.66 -3.78 7.67
CA VAL A 77 -9.92 -3.14 7.30
C VAL A 77 -10.52 -3.82 6.07
N LEU A 78 -9.71 -4.05 5.03
CA LEU A 78 -10.17 -4.66 3.79
C LEU A 78 -10.64 -6.09 3.98
N ILE A 79 -9.98 -6.87 4.83
CA ILE A 79 -10.34 -8.25 5.09
C ILE A 79 -11.61 -8.35 5.93
N HIS A 80 -11.70 -7.56 7.01
CA HIS A 80 -12.83 -7.63 7.93
C HIS A 80 -14.08 -6.95 7.40
N GLU A 81 -13.92 -6.00 6.49
CA GLU A 81 -15.04 -5.28 5.88
C GLU A 81 -15.41 -5.84 4.50
N TYR A 82 -15.15 -7.12 4.30
CA TYR A 82 -15.30 -7.77 3.01
C TYR A 82 -16.63 -7.50 2.30
N HIS A 83 -17.74 -7.51 3.05
CA HIS A 83 -19.07 -7.27 2.46
C HIS A 83 -19.47 -5.80 2.47
N GLY A 84 -18.71 -4.95 3.13
CA GLY A 84 -19.05 -3.55 3.31
C GLY A 84 -17.95 -2.58 2.92
N VAL A 85 -16.98 -3.04 2.10
CA VAL A 85 -15.91 -2.14 1.66
C VAL A 85 -16.53 -1.00 0.86
N GLU A 86 -16.37 0.21 1.37
CA GLU A 86 -16.84 1.40 0.68
C GLU A 86 -15.79 1.87 -0.30
N LEU A 87 -16.07 1.72 -1.59
CA LEU A 87 -15.13 2.08 -2.64
C LEU A 87 -14.72 3.55 -2.62
N GLU A 88 -15.60 4.41 -2.12
CA GLU A 88 -15.28 5.83 -1.99
C GLU A 88 -14.16 6.05 -0.98
N ILE A 89 -14.15 5.27 0.10
CA ILE A 89 -13.08 5.33 1.10
C ILE A 89 -11.77 4.83 0.50
N ILE A 90 -11.84 3.74 -0.27
CA ILE A 90 -10.67 3.22 -0.98
C ILE A 90 -10.10 4.27 -1.93
N TRP A 91 -10.97 4.91 -2.70
CA TRP A 91 -10.58 5.96 -3.63
C TRP A 91 -9.88 7.11 -2.91
N LYS A 92 -10.46 7.56 -1.80
CA LYS A 92 -9.90 8.64 -0.99
C LYS A 92 -8.52 8.28 -0.47
N THR A 93 -8.37 7.05 0.04
CA THR A 93 -7.08 6.55 0.51
C THR A 93 -6.02 6.64 -0.60
N VAL A 94 -6.36 6.16 -1.78
CA VAL A 94 -5.45 6.13 -2.91
C VAL A 94 -5.09 7.54 -3.39
N ARG A 95 -6.04 8.45 -3.37
CA ARG A 95 -5.84 9.80 -3.91
C ARG A 95 -5.25 10.79 -2.90
N GLU A 96 -5.47 10.58 -1.61
CA GLU A 96 -5.03 11.53 -0.59
C GLU A 96 -3.90 11.00 0.30
N GLU A 97 -3.96 9.72 0.69
CA GLU A 97 -2.97 9.17 1.62
C GLU A 97 -1.75 8.58 0.94
N LEU A 98 -1.93 7.95 -0.21
CA LEU A 98 -0.83 7.27 -0.90
C LEU A 98 0.20 8.21 -1.54
N PRO A 99 -0.20 9.30 -2.19
CA PRO A 99 0.79 10.18 -2.84
C PRO A 99 1.87 10.71 -1.90
N PRO A 100 1.54 11.24 -0.70
CA PRO A 100 2.61 11.66 0.22
C PRO A 100 3.44 10.52 0.79
N LEU A 101 2.89 9.31 0.80
CA LEU A 101 3.60 8.14 1.30
C LEU A 101 4.65 7.62 0.32
N GLN A 102 4.37 7.69 -0.97
CA GLN A 102 5.26 7.13 -1.99
C GLN A 102 6.71 7.61 -1.92
N PRO A 103 7.00 8.93 -1.81
CA PRO A 103 8.40 9.36 -1.70
C PRO A 103 9.08 8.86 -0.44
N LEU A 104 8.33 8.67 0.65
CA LEU A 104 8.89 8.13 1.89
C LEU A 104 9.28 6.66 1.71
N LEU A 105 8.43 5.88 1.03
CA LEU A 105 8.72 4.47 0.73
C LEU A 105 9.90 4.36 -0.22
N GLU A 106 9.97 5.22 -1.22
CA GLU A 106 11.07 5.21 -2.17
C GLU A 106 12.40 5.53 -1.51
N LYS A 107 12.41 6.54 -0.64
CA LYS A 107 13.60 6.91 0.13
C LYS A 107 14.08 5.74 0.97
N MET A 108 13.16 5.12 1.70
CA MET A 108 13.48 3.97 2.54
C MET A 108 14.08 2.84 1.71
N PHE A 109 13.42 2.52 0.59
CA PHE A 109 13.91 1.45 -0.28
C PHE A 109 15.32 1.74 -0.80
N GLN A 110 15.56 2.98 -1.27
CA GLN A 110 16.87 3.34 -1.78
C GLN A 110 17.97 3.22 -0.72
N GLU A 111 17.68 3.64 0.50
CA GLU A 111 18.65 3.57 1.59
C GLU A 111 18.92 2.13 2.02
N LEU A 112 17.87 1.34 2.20
CA LEU A 112 18.00 -0.05 2.65
C LEU A 112 18.55 -0.97 1.57
N ALA A 113 18.27 -0.68 0.30
CA ALA A 113 18.79 -1.48 -0.80
C ALA A 113 20.33 -1.51 -0.81
N LYS A 114 20.95 -0.44 -0.34
CA LYS A 114 22.41 -0.37 -0.26
C LYS A 114 22.96 -1.26 0.84
N GLU A 115 22.14 -1.62 1.82
CA GLU A 115 22.54 -2.48 2.94
C GLU A 115 22.24 -3.95 2.68
N LEU A 116 21.45 -4.23 1.67
CA LEU A 116 21.04 -5.59 1.31
C LEU A 116 21.94 -6.16 0.19
#